data_0b5a765fcde18449ec04549f4c9ab762
#
_entry.id   0b5a765fcde18449ec04549f4c9ab762
#
_cell.length_a   1.000
_cell.length_b   1.000
_cell.length_c   1.000
_cell.angle_alpha   90.00
_cell.angle_beta   90.00
_cell.angle_gamma   90.00
#
_symmetry.space_group_name_H-M   'P 1'
#
loop_
_entity.id
_entity.type
_entity.pdbx_description
1 polymer ?
#
loop_
_entity_poly.entity_id
_entity_poly.type
_entity_poly.pdbx_seq_one_letter_code
_entity_poly.pdbx_strand_id
1 'polypeptide(L)'
;MAHDVFISHSAKNKTIADAVCATLEAEGIRCWIAPRDVTAGMEWGECIIEAIEQARVLVLIFTADANASPQIRREVERAANRGVAILPLRVEDVAPGRALEYFIGNVHWLDALTPPLESHLKNLADTIKTLLSRMEPRDAATAGAATLAKSAAAGTVPAVKSIPAAASSAEGKKSAWMRVALGGAGVLIVALAVFFYFRSKGATKPPAAASAGGEILTSSDGEHWAASTTGTADVLEAIYGTSDGRKLWVVCKDGAILDSNDGKTWIARVSGTPNNLYSIFATADGRRLWAVGNLGTIVESDDGEHWNRLDSGTPYTLLSVYGTSDGKRLWAVGDYGTILESNDGEHWIARNSGTQNNLHSIFGTSDGKRLWIAGDKGTILESDDGEHWNHLNGGTTNTLYSVFGTSDGKRMWAAGDSGTIVGSTDGEHWTAYDSGTTNILQSVFASSDGRRIWVVGRNANILESDDGQHWNKLDSGTTESLFSIFGTSDGKQLWTVGHYGTVVQ
;
A
#
# COMPACT_ATOMS: atom_id res chain seq x y z
N MET A 1 -2.21 -26.99 -16.09
CA MET A 1 -1.97 -26.82 -17.56
C MET A 1 -2.01 -25.32 -17.84
N ALA A 2 -1.07 -24.81 -18.62
CA ALA A 2 -1.06 -23.38 -18.97
C ALA A 2 -2.35 -22.99 -19.70
N HIS A 3 -3.01 -21.93 -19.32
CA HIS A 3 -4.20 -21.36 -19.95
C HIS A 3 -3.93 -19.88 -20.30
N ASP A 4 -4.69 -19.34 -21.24
CA ASP A 4 -4.52 -17.98 -21.72
C ASP A 4 -5.52 -17.02 -21.07
N VAL A 5 -6.70 -17.53 -20.69
CA VAL A 5 -7.82 -16.74 -20.17
C VAL A 5 -8.32 -17.32 -18.86
N PHE A 6 -8.49 -16.44 -17.84
CA PHE A 6 -9.23 -16.72 -16.62
C PHE A 6 -10.64 -16.12 -16.74
N ILE A 7 -11.70 -16.89 -16.46
CA ILE A 7 -13.09 -16.43 -16.53
C ILE A 7 -13.61 -16.21 -15.10
N SER A 8 -13.77 -14.93 -14.71
CA SER A 8 -14.33 -14.51 -13.42
C SER A 8 -15.85 -14.31 -13.54
N HIS A 9 -16.64 -14.97 -12.69
CA HIS A 9 -18.09 -14.90 -12.71
C HIS A 9 -18.72 -15.16 -11.35
N SER A 10 -19.92 -14.63 -11.10
CA SER A 10 -20.72 -15.01 -9.93
C SER A 10 -21.32 -16.41 -10.12
N ALA A 11 -21.57 -17.12 -9.02
CA ALA A 11 -22.20 -18.45 -9.07
C ALA A 11 -23.55 -18.46 -9.79
N LYS A 12 -24.29 -17.34 -9.75
CA LYS A 12 -25.58 -17.18 -10.45
C LYS A 12 -25.44 -17.05 -11.96
N ASN A 13 -24.29 -16.62 -12.45
CA ASN A 13 -24.02 -16.39 -13.87
C ASN A 13 -23.27 -17.54 -14.55
N LYS A 14 -23.22 -18.70 -13.90
CA LYS A 14 -22.49 -19.90 -14.40
C LYS A 14 -22.85 -20.28 -15.81
N THR A 15 -24.14 -20.26 -16.20
CA THR A 15 -24.59 -20.61 -17.55
C THR A 15 -23.96 -19.70 -18.62
N ILE A 16 -23.86 -18.40 -18.36
CA ILE A 16 -23.23 -17.44 -19.27
C ILE A 16 -21.72 -17.69 -19.31
N ALA A 17 -21.10 -17.93 -18.17
CA ALA A 17 -19.68 -18.20 -18.07
C ALA A 17 -19.28 -19.50 -18.79
N ASP A 18 -20.11 -20.57 -18.70
CA ASP A 18 -19.90 -21.82 -19.43
C ASP A 18 -20.04 -21.60 -20.97
N ALA A 19 -20.98 -20.76 -21.42
CA ALA A 19 -21.13 -20.40 -22.83
C ALA A 19 -19.93 -19.61 -23.37
N VAL A 20 -19.44 -18.64 -22.59
CA VAL A 20 -18.19 -17.89 -22.87
C VAL A 20 -17.02 -18.86 -22.98
N CYS A 21 -16.85 -19.73 -22.01
CA CYS A 21 -15.77 -20.72 -22.00
C CYS A 21 -15.79 -21.63 -23.21
N ALA A 22 -16.95 -22.22 -23.51
CA ALA A 22 -17.13 -23.09 -24.66
C ALA A 22 -16.83 -22.39 -25.99
N THR A 23 -17.28 -21.15 -26.16
CA THR A 23 -17.00 -20.35 -27.36
C THR A 23 -15.52 -20.06 -27.52
N LEU A 24 -14.83 -19.65 -26.47
CA LEU A 24 -13.40 -19.35 -26.51
C LEU A 24 -12.57 -20.61 -26.80
N GLU A 25 -12.91 -21.75 -26.18
CA GLU A 25 -12.23 -23.02 -26.41
C GLU A 25 -12.46 -23.57 -27.84
N ALA A 26 -13.66 -23.35 -28.39
CA ALA A 26 -13.94 -23.70 -29.81
C ALA A 26 -13.08 -22.87 -30.79
N GLU A 27 -12.68 -21.68 -30.39
CA GLU A 27 -11.79 -20.77 -31.14
C GLU A 27 -10.29 -20.97 -30.83
N GLY A 28 -9.95 -22.04 -30.06
CA GLY A 28 -8.58 -22.44 -29.74
C GLY A 28 -7.93 -21.63 -28.61
N ILE A 29 -8.71 -20.89 -27.82
CA ILE A 29 -8.24 -20.12 -26.68
C ILE A 29 -8.39 -20.99 -25.42
N ARG A 30 -7.31 -21.24 -24.70
CA ARG A 30 -7.33 -22.09 -23.50
C ARG A 30 -7.89 -21.29 -22.31
N CYS A 31 -8.96 -21.79 -21.70
CA CYS A 31 -9.65 -21.12 -20.60
C CYS A 31 -9.50 -21.87 -19.28
N TRP A 32 -9.51 -21.11 -18.19
CA TRP A 32 -9.69 -21.60 -16.83
C TRP A 32 -10.97 -21.01 -16.22
N ILE A 33 -11.80 -21.86 -15.63
CA ILE A 33 -13.07 -21.48 -15.01
C ILE A 33 -13.36 -22.34 -13.77
N ALA A 34 -13.75 -21.72 -12.66
CA ALA A 34 -14.21 -22.43 -11.46
C ALA A 34 -15.69 -22.88 -11.61
N PRO A 35 -16.09 -24.04 -11.05
CA PRO A 35 -15.28 -25.04 -10.36
C PRO A 35 -14.66 -26.11 -11.26
N ARG A 36 -14.84 -26.03 -12.61
CA ARG A 36 -14.41 -27.06 -13.56
C ARG A 36 -12.91 -27.41 -13.43
N ASP A 37 -12.09 -26.38 -13.33
CA ASP A 37 -10.62 -26.50 -13.45
C ASP A 37 -9.91 -26.48 -12.09
N VAL A 38 -10.66 -26.48 -11.00
CA VAL A 38 -10.10 -26.60 -9.65
C VAL A 38 -9.59 -28.02 -9.41
N THR A 39 -8.31 -28.14 -9.06
CA THR A 39 -7.67 -29.45 -8.85
C THR A 39 -8.14 -30.05 -7.51
N ALA A 40 -8.64 -31.29 -7.57
CA ALA A 40 -9.07 -31.99 -6.36
C ALA A 40 -7.90 -32.19 -5.37
N GLY A 41 -8.12 -31.79 -4.10
CA GLY A 41 -7.12 -31.91 -3.03
C GLY A 41 -6.27 -30.67 -2.81
N MET A 42 -6.39 -29.62 -3.65
CA MET A 42 -5.80 -28.30 -3.40
C MET A 42 -6.80 -27.37 -2.70
N GLU A 43 -6.31 -26.39 -1.97
CA GLU A 43 -7.15 -25.38 -1.37
C GLU A 43 -7.75 -24.48 -2.47
N TRP A 44 -9.08 -24.23 -2.38
CA TRP A 44 -9.84 -23.50 -3.40
C TRP A 44 -9.23 -22.13 -3.73
N GLY A 45 -8.79 -21.40 -2.69
CA GLY A 45 -8.19 -20.08 -2.84
C GLY A 45 -6.86 -20.11 -3.58
N GLU A 46 -6.01 -21.10 -3.30
CA GLU A 46 -4.71 -21.27 -3.98
C GLU A 46 -4.87 -21.55 -5.47
N CYS A 47 -5.82 -22.43 -5.85
CA CYS A 47 -6.10 -22.73 -7.23
C CYS A 47 -6.52 -21.50 -8.04
N ILE A 48 -7.38 -20.64 -7.47
CA ILE A 48 -7.85 -19.40 -8.13
C ILE A 48 -6.69 -18.42 -8.27
N ILE A 49 -5.89 -18.26 -7.23
CA ILE A 49 -4.72 -17.37 -7.21
C ILE A 49 -3.73 -17.76 -8.31
N GLU A 50 -3.35 -19.03 -8.34
CA GLU A 50 -2.41 -19.58 -9.33
C GLU A 50 -2.97 -19.44 -10.74
N ALA A 51 -4.26 -19.70 -10.94
CA ALA A 51 -4.92 -19.57 -12.23
C ALA A 51 -4.93 -18.13 -12.74
N ILE A 52 -5.20 -17.14 -11.90
CA ILE A 52 -5.13 -15.72 -12.28
C ILE A 52 -3.70 -15.34 -12.67
N GLU A 53 -2.71 -15.78 -11.90
CA GLU A 53 -1.29 -15.46 -12.17
C GLU A 53 -0.74 -16.08 -13.44
N GLN A 54 -1.29 -17.22 -13.85
CA GLN A 54 -0.92 -17.89 -15.10
C GLN A 54 -1.67 -17.33 -16.32
N ALA A 55 -2.80 -16.68 -16.12
CA ALA A 55 -3.59 -16.09 -17.19
C ALA A 55 -2.92 -14.86 -17.82
N ARG A 56 -3.20 -14.62 -19.10
CA ARG A 56 -2.80 -13.41 -19.85
C ARG A 56 -3.94 -12.40 -19.92
N VAL A 57 -5.19 -12.88 -19.88
CA VAL A 57 -6.40 -12.08 -19.90
C VAL A 57 -7.37 -12.61 -18.85
N LEU A 58 -7.97 -11.71 -18.06
CA LEU A 58 -9.12 -12.00 -17.20
C LEU A 58 -10.38 -11.49 -17.90
N VAL A 59 -11.31 -12.39 -18.22
CA VAL A 59 -12.65 -12.03 -18.69
C VAL A 59 -13.57 -11.97 -17.48
N LEU A 60 -14.13 -10.79 -17.19
CA LEU A 60 -15.10 -10.57 -16.12
C LEU A 60 -16.52 -10.60 -16.69
N ILE A 61 -17.34 -11.59 -16.32
CA ILE A 61 -18.78 -11.58 -16.61
C ILE A 61 -19.44 -10.58 -15.67
N PHE A 62 -19.72 -9.37 -16.19
CA PHE A 62 -20.17 -8.26 -15.36
C PHE A 62 -21.70 -8.20 -15.27
N THR A 63 -22.21 -8.33 -14.05
CA THR A 63 -23.63 -8.32 -13.65
C THR A 63 -23.78 -7.63 -12.30
N ALA A 64 -25.01 -7.37 -11.85
CA ALA A 64 -25.28 -6.89 -10.50
C ALA A 64 -24.71 -7.83 -9.41
N ASP A 65 -24.84 -9.14 -9.60
CA ASP A 65 -24.30 -10.15 -8.67
C ASP A 65 -22.76 -10.17 -8.66
N ALA A 66 -22.12 -10.01 -9.81
CA ALA A 66 -20.66 -9.89 -9.91
C ALA A 66 -20.17 -8.60 -9.21
N ASN A 67 -20.87 -7.50 -9.44
CA ASN A 67 -20.60 -6.19 -8.84
C ASN A 67 -20.66 -6.21 -7.29
N ALA A 68 -21.58 -7.00 -6.72
CA ALA A 68 -21.74 -7.16 -5.29
C ALA A 68 -20.82 -8.21 -4.65
N SER A 69 -20.06 -8.98 -5.44
CA SER A 69 -19.26 -10.12 -4.95
C SER A 69 -17.88 -9.70 -4.42
N PRO A 70 -17.60 -9.90 -3.12
CA PRO A 70 -16.26 -9.66 -2.57
C PRO A 70 -15.18 -10.56 -3.17
N GLN A 71 -15.55 -11.78 -3.62
CA GLN A 71 -14.62 -12.70 -4.25
C GLN A 71 -14.19 -12.19 -5.63
N ILE A 72 -15.15 -11.80 -6.48
CA ILE A 72 -14.87 -11.25 -7.81
C ILE A 72 -14.01 -9.99 -7.71
N ARG A 73 -14.28 -9.14 -6.74
CA ARG A 73 -13.44 -7.97 -6.48
C ARG A 73 -11.98 -8.35 -6.23
N ARG A 74 -11.71 -9.36 -5.39
CA ARG A 74 -10.35 -9.85 -5.12
C ARG A 74 -9.70 -10.46 -6.35
N GLU A 75 -10.46 -11.16 -7.20
CA GLU A 75 -9.97 -11.74 -8.45
C GLU A 75 -9.55 -10.64 -9.43
N VAL A 76 -10.38 -9.61 -9.59
CA VAL A 76 -10.12 -8.44 -10.45
C VAL A 76 -8.94 -7.62 -9.92
N GLU A 77 -8.90 -7.36 -8.62
CA GLU A 77 -7.77 -6.69 -7.95
C GLU A 77 -6.47 -7.45 -8.15
N ARG A 78 -6.49 -8.78 -7.98
CA ARG A 78 -5.30 -9.61 -8.19
C ARG A 78 -4.84 -9.60 -9.65
N ALA A 79 -5.76 -9.69 -10.60
CA ALA A 79 -5.44 -9.61 -12.03
C ALA A 79 -4.80 -8.26 -12.37
N ALA A 80 -5.36 -7.16 -11.87
CA ALA A 80 -4.81 -5.81 -12.05
C ALA A 80 -3.40 -5.70 -11.47
N ASN A 81 -3.19 -6.18 -10.25
CA ASN A 81 -1.91 -6.16 -9.56
C ASN A 81 -0.84 -7.02 -10.23
N ARG A 82 -1.24 -8.03 -11.03
CA ARG A 82 -0.33 -8.89 -11.80
C ARG A 82 -0.15 -8.46 -13.25
N GLY A 83 -0.72 -7.34 -13.64
CA GLY A 83 -0.65 -6.85 -15.02
C GLY A 83 -1.37 -7.78 -16.02
N VAL A 84 -2.33 -8.59 -15.54
CA VAL A 84 -3.22 -9.39 -16.38
C VAL A 84 -4.23 -8.44 -17.01
N ALA A 85 -4.38 -8.48 -18.34
CA ALA A 85 -5.34 -7.63 -19.02
C ALA A 85 -6.77 -7.97 -18.58
N ILE A 86 -7.55 -7.01 -18.12
CA ILE A 86 -8.93 -7.19 -17.68
C ILE A 86 -9.86 -6.78 -18.82
N LEU A 87 -10.78 -7.68 -19.21
CA LEU A 87 -11.78 -7.45 -20.25
C LEU A 87 -13.19 -7.70 -19.67
N PRO A 88 -13.91 -6.66 -19.25
CA PRO A 88 -15.28 -6.81 -18.80
C PRO A 88 -16.24 -7.10 -19.96
N LEU A 89 -17.01 -8.17 -19.83
CA LEU A 89 -18.17 -8.50 -20.68
C LEU A 89 -19.44 -8.10 -19.92
N ARG A 90 -20.05 -6.98 -20.28
CA ARG A 90 -21.26 -6.46 -19.63
C ARG A 90 -22.51 -7.15 -20.18
N VAL A 91 -23.12 -7.98 -19.36
CA VAL A 91 -24.34 -8.73 -19.71
C VAL A 91 -25.62 -8.19 -19.06
N GLU A 92 -25.45 -7.27 -18.10
CA GLU A 92 -26.52 -6.50 -17.46
C GLU A 92 -26.16 -5.00 -17.48
N ASP A 93 -27.17 -4.14 -17.65
CA ASP A 93 -26.98 -2.69 -17.67
C ASP A 93 -26.93 -2.13 -16.23
N VAL A 94 -25.78 -2.36 -15.59
CA VAL A 94 -25.47 -1.87 -14.25
C VAL A 94 -24.18 -1.08 -14.26
N ALA A 95 -24.11 -0.03 -13.46
CA ALA A 95 -22.89 0.71 -13.25
C ALA A 95 -21.97 -0.06 -12.28
N PRO A 96 -20.64 -0.05 -12.46
CA PRO A 96 -19.72 -0.65 -11.50
C PRO A 96 -19.79 0.09 -10.16
N GLY A 97 -19.78 -0.69 -9.07
CA GLY A 97 -19.58 -0.13 -7.74
C GLY A 97 -18.18 0.45 -7.59
N ARG A 98 -18.01 1.47 -6.75
CA ARG A 98 -16.74 2.20 -6.57
C ARG A 98 -15.50 1.31 -6.49
N ALA A 99 -15.62 0.15 -5.84
CA ALA A 99 -14.50 -0.77 -5.64
C ALA A 99 -14.07 -1.50 -6.93
N LEU A 100 -15.00 -1.83 -7.84
CA LEU A 100 -14.69 -2.41 -9.14
C LEU A 100 -14.42 -1.34 -10.19
N GLU A 101 -15.10 -0.19 -10.11
CA GLU A 101 -14.90 0.96 -11.00
C GLU A 101 -13.43 1.37 -11.07
N TYR A 102 -12.71 1.31 -9.95
CA TYR A 102 -11.28 1.59 -9.87
C TYR A 102 -10.44 0.74 -10.83
N PHE A 103 -10.76 -0.56 -10.92
CA PHE A 103 -10.00 -1.51 -11.76
C PHE A 103 -10.50 -1.59 -13.20
N ILE A 104 -11.78 -1.34 -13.41
CA ILE A 104 -12.42 -1.56 -14.72
C ILE A 104 -13.01 -0.29 -15.34
N GLY A 105 -12.94 0.87 -14.65
CA GLY A 105 -13.49 2.14 -15.17
C GLY A 105 -12.78 2.67 -16.42
N ASN A 106 -11.49 2.42 -16.54
CA ASN A 106 -10.64 2.90 -17.63
C ASN A 106 -10.28 1.82 -18.67
N VAL A 107 -10.82 0.60 -18.56
CA VAL A 107 -10.59 -0.46 -19.54
C VAL A 107 -11.70 -0.48 -20.59
N HIS A 108 -11.42 -1.08 -21.74
CA HIS A 108 -12.42 -1.23 -22.80
C HIS A 108 -13.42 -2.33 -22.44
N TRP A 109 -14.72 -1.99 -22.42
CA TRP A 109 -15.80 -2.92 -22.12
C TRP A 109 -16.38 -3.51 -23.42
N LEU A 110 -16.82 -4.76 -23.34
CA LEU A 110 -17.62 -5.39 -24.38
C LEU A 110 -19.07 -5.50 -23.90
N ASP A 111 -19.98 -4.87 -24.61
CA ASP A 111 -21.40 -4.91 -24.29
C ASP A 111 -22.08 -6.12 -24.93
N ALA A 112 -22.75 -6.93 -24.12
CA ALA A 112 -23.56 -8.07 -24.52
C ALA A 112 -25.01 -7.93 -23.99
N LEU A 113 -25.52 -6.69 -24.02
CA LEU A 113 -26.84 -6.33 -23.47
C LEU A 113 -28.02 -6.70 -24.37
N THR A 114 -27.76 -6.98 -25.66
CA THR A 114 -28.81 -7.28 -26.65
C THR A 114 -28.69 -8.69 -27.18
N PRO A 115 -29.81 -9.44 -27.33
CA PRO A 115 -29.78 -10.78 -27.98
C PRO A 115 -29.48 -10.67 -29.48
N PRO A 116 -28.84 -11.70 -30.10
CA PRO A 116 -28.42 -12.95 -29.49
C PRO A 116 -27.03 -12.87 -28.84
N LEU A 117 -26.82 -13.55 -27.72
CA LEU A 117 -25.55 -13.58 -26.98
C LEU A 117 -24.40 -14.13 -27.85
N GLU A 118 -24.63 -15.06 -28.74
CA GLU A 118 -23.61 -15.70 -29.58
C GLU A 118 -22.83 -14.71 -30.46
N SER A 119 -23.46 -13.63 -30.93
CA SER A 119 -22.77 -12.59 -31.70
C SER A 119 -21.75 -11.83 -30.86
N HIS A 120 -22.08 -11.57 -29.60
CA HIS A 120 -21.19 -10.90 -28.65
C HIS A 120 -20.03 -11.80 -28.20
N LEU A 121 -20.29 -13.11 -28.05
CA LEU A 121 -19.23 -14.08 -27.71
C LEU A 121 -18.22 -14.24 -28.85
N LYS A 122 -18.64 -14.14 -30.10
CA LYS A 122 -17.71 -14.14 -31.26
C LYS A 122 -16.82 -12.89 -31.24
N ASN A 123 -17.40 -11.73 -30.99
CA ASN A 123 -16.64 -10.47 -30.86
C ASN A 123 -15.65 -10.53 -29.68
N LEU A 124 -16.04 -11.13 -28.56
CA LEU A 124 -15.17 -11.39 -27.43
C LEU A 124 -13.95 -12.26 -27.83
N ALA A 125 -14.19 -13.36 -28.55
CA ALA A 125 -13.13 -14.26 -29.02
C ALA A 125 -12.14 -13.53 -29.95
N ASP A 126 -12.64 -12.75 -30.89
CA ASP A 126 -11.80 -11.97 -31.83
C ASP A 126 -10.97 -10.89 -31.09
N THR A 127 -11.57 -10.25 -30.10
CA THR A 127 -10.89 -9.28 -29.23
C THR A 127 -9.77 -9.94 -28.44
N ILE A 128 -10.03 -11.09 -27.81
CA ILE A 128 -9.03 -11.84 -27.05
C ILE A 128 -7.89 -12.32 -27.95
N LYS A 129 -8.17 -12.86 -29.13
CA LYS A 129 -7.13 -13.24 -30.10
C LYS A 129 -6.22 -12.06 -30.45
N THR A 130 -6.82 -10.89 -30.66
CA THR A 130 -6.07 -9.67 -30.95
C THR A 130 -5.19 -9.25 -29.77
N LEU A 131 -5.70 -9.33 -28.54
CA LEU A 131 -4.92 -9.04 -27.33
C LEU A 131 -3.76 -10.05 -27.19
N LEU A 132 -4.04 -11.34 -27.29
CA LEU A 132 -3.04 -12.40 -27.15
C LEU A 132 -1.93 -12.33 -28.22
N SER A 133 -2.26 -11.91 -29.45
CA SER A 133 -1.26 -11.73 -30.52
C SER A 133 -0.30 -10.56 -30.30
N ARG A 134 -0.69 -9.56 -29.49
CA ARG A 134 0.13 -8.38 -29.13
C ARG A 134 0.99 -8.62 -27.89
N MET A 135 0.69 -9.66 -27.12
CA MET A 135 1.42 -10.02 -25.89
C MET A 135 2.48 -11.07 -26.24
N GLU A 136 3.72 -10.91 -25.76
CA GLU A 136 4.74 -11.94 -25.91
C GLU A 136 4.33 -13.24 -25.20
N PRO A 137 4.68 -14.44 -25.74
CA PRO A 137 4.39 -15.71 -25.06
C PRO A 137 5.16 -15.76 -23.73
N ARG A 138 4.46 -15.99 -22.62
CA ARG A 138 5.06 -16.12 -21.27
C ARG A 138 6.11 -17.23 -21.17
N ASP A 139 6.04 -18.25 -22.04
CA ASP A 139 7.01 -19.35 -22.08
C ASP A 139 8.40 -18.94 -22.59
N ALA A 140 8.56 -17.80 -23.25
CA ALA A 140 9.85 -17.28 -23.71
C ALA A 140 10.68 -16.63 -22.60
N ALA A 141 10.05 -16.08 -21.57
CA ALA A 141 10.73 -15.43 -20.46
C ALA A 141 11.43 -16.43 -19.51
N THR A 142 10.85 -17.65 -19.34
CA THR A 142 11.45 -18.73 -18.53
C THR A 142 12.57 -19.46 -19.26
N ALA A 143 12.53 -19.54 -20.59
CA ALA A 143 13.62 -20.15 -21.39
C ALA A 143 14.84 -19.24 -21.51
N GLY A 144 14.66 -17.92 -21.54
CA GLY A 144 15.75 -16.93 -21.59
C GLY A 144 16.59 -16.90 -20.30
N ALA A 145 15.96 -17.05 -19.14
CA ALA A 145 16.66 -17.10 -17.85
C ALA A 145 17.50 -18.38 -17.68
N ALA A 146 17.04 -19.51 -18.21
CA ALA A 146 17.79 -20.78 -18.16
C ALA A 146 18.98 -20.81 -19.13
N THR A 147 18.93 -20.06 -20.23
CA THR A 147 20.03 -20.00 -21.22
C THR A 147 21.14 -19.04 -20.78
N LEU A 148 20.83 -17.98 -20.05
CA LEU A 148 21.81 -17.06 -19.47
C LEU A 148 22.58 -17.68 -18.29
N ALA A 149 21.95 -18.56 -17.51
CA ALA A 149 22.62 -19.28 -16.42
C ALA A 149 23.62 -20.36 -16.89
N LYS A 150 23.50 -20.87 -18.12
CA LYS A 150 24.44 -21.85 -18.70
C LYS A 150 25.63 -21.22 -19.44
N SER A 151 25.58 -19.91 -19.77
CA SER A 151 26.65 -19.19 -20.45
C SER A 151 27.68 -18.57 -19.49
N ALA A 152 27.41 -18.51 -18.19
CA ALA A 152 28.28 -17.88 -17.19
C ALA A 152 29.38 -18.84 -16.61
N ALA A 153 29.43 -20.12 -17.06
CA ALA A 153 30.33 -21.13 -16.49
C ALA A 153 31.56 -21.49 -17.36
N ALA A 154 31.82 -20.78 -18.46
CA ALA A 154 33.01 -21.05 -19.27
C ALA A 154 33.55 -19.77 -19.93
N GLY A 155 34.57 -19.14 -19.34
CA GLY A 155 35.27 -18.04 -19.98
C GLY A 155 36.24 -17.30 -19.05
N THR A 156 37.47 -17.74 -19.11
CA THR A 156 38.67 -17.11 -18.51
C THR A 156 38.88 -15.67 -18.96
N VAL A 157 39.29 -14.82 -18.01
CA VAL A 157 39.63 -13.40 -18.14
C VAL A 157 40.95 -13.21 -18.91
N PRO A 158 41.07 -12.24 -19.79
CA PRO A 158 42.32 -11.54 -20.02
C PRO A 158 42.27 -10.08 -19.57
N ALA A 159 43.34 -9.70 -18.89
CA ALA A 159 43.61 -8.36 -18.39
C ALA A 159 43.63 -7.30 -19.50
N VAL A 160 43.04 -6.13 -19.27
CA VAL A 160 43.22 -4.94 -20.11
C VAL A 160 43.85 -3.80 -19.31
N LYS A 161 44.91 -3.27 -19.94
CA LYS A 161 45.79 -2.20 -19.54
C LYS A 161 45.08 -0.87 -19.25
N SER A 162 45.58 -0.18 -18.25
CA SER A 162 45.43 1.21 -17.94
C SER A 162 45.87 2.15 -19.06
N ILE A 163 45.10 3.23 -19.35
CA ILE A 163 45.52 4.38 -20.13
C ILE A 163 45.19 5.66 -19.34
N PRO A 164 46.05 6.69 -19.37
CA PRO A 164 46.14 7.69 -18.31
C PRO A 164 45.31 8.95 -18.54
N ALA A 165 45.13 9.70 -17.42
CA ALA A 165 44.47 10.99 -17.34
C ALA A 165 45.18 12.06 -18.20
N ALA A 166 44.40 12.92 -18.84
CA ALA A 166 44.83 14.21 -19.35
C ALA A 166 43.99 15.33 -18.78
N ALA A 167 44.65 16.23 -18.10
CA ALA A 167 44.11 17.50 -17.59
C ALA A 167 44.20 18.59 -18.69
N SER A 168 43.25 19.50 -18.77
CA SER A 168 43.43 20.91 -19.16
C SER A 168 42.08 21.65 -18.91
N SER A 169 42.06 22.54 -18.03
CA SER A 169 42.34 23.98 -17.98
C SER A 169 41.17 24.86 -18.47
N ALA A 170 40.82 25.74 -17.56
CA ALA A 170 39.86 26.80 -17.57
C ALA A 170 39.94 27.76 -18.78
N GLU A 171 38.80 28.38 -19.11
CA GLU A 171 38.67 29.83 -19.21
C GLU A 171 37.23 30.25 -19.42
N GLY A 172 36.86 31.30 -18.73
CA GLY A 172 35.56 31.88 -18.61
C GLY A 172 35.22 32.86 -19.75
N LYS A 173 33.94 33.18 -19.84
CA LYS A 173 33.47 34.50 -20.36
C LYS A 173 32.13 34.87 -19.73
N LYS A 174 32.14 36.02 -19.08
CA LYS A 174 30.99 36.80 -18.63
C LYS A 174 30.29 37.47 -19.82
N SER A 175 29.01 37.68 -19.73
CA SER A 175 28.14 38.75 -20.21
C SER A 175 26.81 38.16 -20.72
N ALA A 176 25.62 38.72 -20.58
CA ALA A 176 25.17 40.05 -20.26
C ALA A 176 23.69 39.97 -19.85
N TRP A 177 23.35 40.82 -18.93
CA TRP A 177 21.96 41.14 -18.57
C TRP A 177 21.26 41.86 -19.75
N MET A 178 20.09 41.40 -20.14
CA MET A 178 19.12 42.28 -20.80
C MET A 178 17.71 42.01 -20.30
N ARG A 179 17.13 43.05 -19.75
CA ARG A 179 15.77 43.20 -19.26
C ARG A 179 14.77 43.04 -20.41
N VAL A 180 13.70 42.30 -20.24
CA VAL A 180 12.42 42.59 -20.84
C VAL A 180 11.34 42.51 -19.79
N ALA A 181 10.92 43.67 -19.32
CA ALA A 181 9.65 43.84 -18.62
C ALA A 181 8.60 44.12 -19.69
N LEU A 182 7.47 43.42 -19.61
CA LEU A 182 6.12 43.78 -20.04
C LEU A 182 5.33 42.53 -20.45
N GLY A 183 4.33 42.17 -19.63
CA GLY A 183 3.38 41.09 -19.93
C GLY A 183 2.63 40.51 -18.74
N GLY A 184 2.71 41.13 -17.56
CA GLY A 184 2.14 40.55 -16.31
C GLY A 184 0.70 40.98 -15.94
N ALA A 185 -0.02 41.72 -16.73
CA ALA A 185 -1.32 42.29 -16.34
C ALA A 185 -2.55 41.49 -16.85
N GLY A 186 -2.40 40.59 -17.81
CA GLY A 186 -3.52 39.86 -18.42
C GLY A 186 -3.96 38.58 -17.67
N VAL A 187 -3.04 37.93 -17.00
CA VAL A 187 -3.31 36.59 -16.35
C VAL A 187 -3.99 36.76 -15.00
N LEU A 188 -3.73 37.84 -14.27
CA LEU A 188 -4.31 38.09 -12.95
C LEU A 188 -5.81 38.44 -13.01
N ILE A 189 -6.30 39.03 -14.11
CA ILE A 189 -7.72 39.40 -14.26
C ILE A 189 -8.59 38.18 -14.56
N VAL A 190 -8.08 37.19 -15.30
CA VAL A 190 -8.82 35.93 -15.57
C VAL A 190 -8.93 35.05 -14.32
N ALA A 191 -7.87 34.97 -13.53
CA ALA A 191 -7.89 34.19 -12.26
C ALA A 191 -8.86 34.80 -11.22
N LEU A 192 -8.93 36.14 -11.13
CA LEU A 192 -9.89 36.83 -10.26
C LEU A 192 -11.34 36.70 -10.76
N ALA A 193 -11.56 36.73 -12.08
CA ALA A 193 -12.90 36.54 -12.64
C ALA A 193 -13.45 35.12 -12.44
N VAL A 194 -12.62 34.09 -12.53
CA VAL A 194 -13.00 32.70 -12.23
C VAL A 194 -13.26 32.52 -10.75
N PHE A 195 -12.48 33.12 -9.87
CA PHE A 195 -12.68 33.07 -8.42
C PHE A 195 -14.00 33.76 -8.00
N PHE A 196 -14.38 34.90 -8.61
CA PHE A 196 -15.63 35.60 -8.35
C PHE A 196 -16.85 34.94 -9.01
N TYR A 197 -16.69 34.27 -10.17
CA TYR A 197 -17.78 33.55 -10.84
C TYR A 197 -18.27 32.35 -10.01
N PHE A 198 -17.39 31.63 -9.32
CA PHE A 198 -17.77 30.55 -8.42
C PHE A 198 -18.32 31.02 -7.07
N ARG A 199 -18.09 32.27 -6.69
CA ARG A 199 -18.58 32.83 -5.41
C ARG A 199 -19.98 33.49 -5.53
N SER A 200 -20.49 33.73 -6.74
CA SER A 200 -21.76 34.43 -6.94
C SER A 200 -22.98 33.55 -7.21
N LYS A 201 -22.82 32.22 -7.33
CA LYS A 201 -23.95 31.30 -7.32
C LYS A 201 -24.23 30.88 -5.89
N GLY A 202 -25.22 31.53 -5.29
CA GLY A 202 -25.68 31.26 -3.94
C GLY A 202 -25.89 29.77 -3.72
N ALA A 203 -25.08 29.19 -2.86
CA ALA A 203 -25.25 27.84 -2.38
C ALA A 203 -26.49 27.81 -1.48
N THR A 204 -27.58 27.27 -1.96
CA THR A 204 -28.60 26.68 -1.09
C THR A 204 -27.90 25.54 -0.34
N LYS A 205 -27.80 25.70 0.99
CA LYS A 205 -27.28 24.68 1.91
C LYS A 205 -28.01 23.37 1.63
N PRO A 206 -27.36 22.30 1.15
CA PRO A 206 -27.99 20.99 1.12
C PRO A 206 -28.26 20.54 2.56
N PRO A 207 -29.30 19.73 2.81
CA PRO A 207 -29.53 19.17 4.13
C PRO A 207 -28.29 18.38 4.51
N ALA A 208 -27.89 18.49 5.79
CA ALA A 208 -26.75 17.80 6.36
C ALA A 208 -26.91 16.29 6.11
N ALA A 209 -26.29 15.80 5.02
CA ALA A 209 -25.96 14.40 4.89
C ALA A 209 -24.85 14.14 5.92
N ALA A 210 -25.04 13.17 6.79
CA ALA A 210 -23.99 12.68 7.67
C ALA A 210 -22.73 12.45 6.81
N SER A 211 -21.70 13.26 6.98
CA SER A 211 -20.44 13.13 6.27
C SER A 211 -19.73 11.93 6.87
N ALA A 212 -19.73 10.80 6.14
CA ALA A 212 -18.78 9.73 6.38
C ALA A 212 -17.38 10.30 6.08
N GLY A 213 -16.71 10.85 7.09
CA GLY A 213 -15.34 11.38 6.99
C GLY A 213 -14.37 10.49 7.74
N GLY A 214 -13.10 10.46 7.34
CA GLY A 214 -12.05 9.81 8.10
C GLY A 214 -12.02 10.34 9.55
N GLU A 215 -12.00 9.44 10.52
CA GLU A 215 -12.00 9.78 11.94
C GLU A 215 -10.60 9.70 12.52
N ILE A 216 -10.21 10.70 13.31
CA ILE A 216 -9.02 10.68 14.14
C ILE A 216 -9.46 10.70 15.59
N LEU A 217 -9.02 9.73 16.38
CA LEU A 217 -9.16 9.77 17.82
C LEU A 217 -7.91 10.39 18.43
N THR A 218 -8.10 11.28 19.39
CA THR A 218 -7.02 11.94 20.14
C THR A 218 -7.16 11.67 21.62
N SER A 219 -6.04 11.51 22.32
CA SER A 219 -5.97 11.41 23.77
C SER A 219 -4.86 12.30 24.30
N SER A 220 -5.11 12.94 25.44
CA SER A 220 -4.15 13.78 26.18
C SER A 220 -3.63 13.11 27.46
N ASP A 221 -4.10 11.93 27.79
CA ASP A 221 -3.71 11.16 28.98
C ASP A 221 -3.42 9.69 28.67
N GLY A 222 -3.77 9.24 27.46
CA GLY A 222 -3.63 7.85 26.99
C GLY A 222 -4.78 6.93 27.41
N GLU A 223 -5.71 7.42 28.23
CA GLU A 223 -6.84 6.66 28.77
C GLU A 223 -8.19 7.07 28.16
N HIS A 224 -8.40 8.38 27.98
CA HIS A 224 -9.63 8.94 27.42
C HIS A 224 -9.43 9.41 25.99
N TRP A 225 -10.32 8.99 25.09
CA TRP A 225 -10.20 9.24 23.66
C TRP A 225 -11.38 10.09 23.17
N ALA A 226 -11.09 11.08 22.34
CA ALA A 226 -12.06 11.98 21.74
C ALA A 226 -11.92 11.96 20.22
N ALA A 227 -13.07 11.83 19.52
CA ALA A 227 -13.13 11.84 18.07
C ALA A 227 -13.06 13.25 17.49
N SER A 228 -12.33 13.43 16.40
CA SER A 228 -12.36 14.61 15.54
C SER A 228 -12.44 14.20 14.07
N THR A 229 -13.03 15.04 13.22
CA THR A 229 -13.19 14.77 11.80
C THR A 229 -12.10 15.48 10.99
N THR A 230 -11.55 14.77 10.00
CA THR A 230 -10.55 15.35 9.08
C THR A 230 -11.17 16.17 7.96
N GLY A 231 -12.49 16.07 7.75
CA GLY A 231 -13.18 16.70 6.61
C GLY A 231 -12.97 15.97 5.28
N THR A 232 -12.29 14.84 5.24
CA THR A 232 -12.20 13.93 4.09
C THR A 232 -13.07 12.70 4.30
N ALA A 233 -13.58 12.12 3.21
CA ALA A 233 -14.31 10.85 3.22
C ALA A 233 -13.37 9.63 3.07
N ASP A 234 -12.06 9.84 2.98
CA ASP A 234 -11.09 8.79 2.69
C ASP A 234 -10.81 7.92 3.92
N VAL A 235 -10.39 6.69 3.67
CA VAL A 235 -9.88 5.79 4.71
C VAL A 235 -8.47 6.25 5.08
N LEU A 236 -8.26 6.51 6.37
CA LEU A 236 -6.97 6.90 6.91
C LEU A 236 -6.16 5.64 7.25
N GLU A 237 -5.02 5.45 6.57
CA GLU A 237 -4.21 4.21 6.68
C GLU A 237 -3.11 4.32 7.74
N ALA A 238 -2.37 5.43 7.77
CA ALA A 238 -1.32 5.63 8.76
C ALA A 238 -1.21 7.08 9.20
N ILE A 239 -0.79 7.27 10.46
CA ILE A 239 -0.45 8.57 11.04
C ILE A 239 0.99 8.55 11.56
N TYR A 240 1.70 9.63 11.34
CA TYR A 240 3.05 9.87 11.84
C TYR A 240 3.23 11.34 12.21
N GLY A 241 4.22 11.66 13.07
CA GLY A 241 4.48 13.04 13.45
C GLY A 241 5.86 13.24 14.05
N THR A 242 6.16 14.51 14.35
CA THR A 242 7.34 14.87 15.14
C THR A 242 7.17 14.42 16.60
N SER A 243 8.26 14.08 17.27
CA SER A 243 8.26 13.53 18.63
C SER A 243 7.62 14.45 19.69
N ASP A 244 7.47 15.75 19.38
CA ASP A 244 6.79 16.73 20.19
C ASP A 244 5.30 16.94 19.81
N GLY A 245 4.81 16.22 18.80
CA GLY A 245 3.43 16.28 18.31
C GLY A 245 3.04 17.58 17.61
N ARG A 246 4.02 18.46 17.28
CA ARG A 246 3.72 19.76 16.66
C ARG A 246 3.44 19.69 15.18
N LYS A 247 3.90 18.64 14.52
CA LYS A 247 3.59 18.35 13.12
C LYS A 247 3.13 16.92 13.01
N LEU A 248 2.04 16.71 12.32
CA LEU A 248 1.42 15.42 12.10
C LEU A 248 1.06 15.26 10.63
N TRP A 249 1.18 14.04 10.13
CA TRP A 249 0.81 13.67 8.77
C TRP A 249 0.01 12.37 8.78
N VAL A 250 -0.99 12.32 7.92
CA VAL A 250 -1.82 11.14 7.70
C VAL A 250 -1.78 10.80 6.22
N VAL A 251 -1.59 9.52 5.91
CA VAL A 251 -1.72 9.00 4.55
C VAL A 251 -3.00 8.19 4.41
N CYS A 252 -3.59 8.26 3.23
CA CYS A 252 -4.92 7.75 2.97
C CYS A 252 -4.93 6.80 1.76
N LYS A 253 -6.06 6.10 1.59
CA LYS A 253 -6.41 5.52 0.29
C LYS A 253 -6.50 6.63 -0.75
N ASP A 254 -6.36 6.23 -2.04
CA ASP A 254 -6.42 7.12 -3.20
C ASP A 254 -5.32 8.21 -3.22
N GLY A 255 -4.24 7.98 -2.45
CA GLY A 255 -3.04 8.79 -2.46
C GLY A 255 -3.16 10.14 -1.75
N ALA A 256 -4.23 10.41 -1.03
CA ALA A 256 -4.35 11.64 -0.26
C ALA A 256 -3.36 11.67 0.91
N ILE A 257 -2.82 12.86 1.20
CA ILE A 257 -2.00 13.15 2.37
C ILE A 257 -2.64 14.32 3.10
N LEU A 258 -2.75 14.21 4.41
CA LEU A 258 -3.21 15.31 5.28
C LEU A 258 -2.07 15.72 6.18
N ASP A 259 -1.92 17.02 6.43
CA ASP A 259 -1.01 17.55 7.45
C ASP A 259 -1.72 18.41 8.48
N SER A 260 -1.17 18.45 9.69
CA SER A 260 -1.67 19.25 10.79
C SER A 260 -0.52 19.76 11.67
N ASN A 261 -0.67 20.99 12.18
CA ASN A 261 0.25 21.60 13.14
C ASN A 261 -0.32 21.66 14.57
N ASP A 262 -1.55 21.17 14.78
CA ASP A 262 -2.24 21.23 16.07
C ASP A 262 -2.98 19.93 16.44
N GLY A 263 -2.95 18.93 15.53
CA GLY A 263 -3.67 17.67 15.66
C GLY A 263 -5.20 17.77 15.56
N LYS A 264 -5.71 18.97 15.22
CA LYS A 264 -7.16 19.27 15.17
C LYS A 264 -7.60 19.76 13.80
N THR A 265 -6.79 20.60 13.17
CA THR A 265 -7.05 21.19 11.86
C THR A 265 -6.18 20.46 10.83
N TRP A 266 -6.81 19.83 9.83
CA TRP A 266 -6.14 19.03 8.83
C TRP A 266 -6.25 19.68 7.45
N ILE A 267 -5.14 19.70 6.73
CA ILE A 267 -5.02 20.29 5.39
C ILE A 267 -4.67 19.18 4.41
N ALA A 268 -5.49 19.02 3.37
CA ALA A 268 -5.21 18.03 2.32
C ALA A 268 -4.12 18.51 1.37
N ARG A 269 -3.16 17.62 1.06
CA ARG A 269 -2.06 17.83 0.13
C ARG A 269 -2.16 16.89 -1.06
N VAL A 270 -1.65 17.31 -2.18
CA VAL A 270 -1.63 16.51 -3.41
C VAL A 270 -0.31 15.74 -3.48
N SER A 271 -0.37 14.43 -3.30
CA SER A 271 0.81 13.55 -3.33
C SER A 271 1.38 13.28 -4.73
N GLY A 272 0.64 13.64 -5.78
CA GLY A 272 1.02 13.33 -7.17
C GLY A 272 0.77 11.87 -7.59
N THR A 273 0.12 11.06 -6.75
CA THR A 273 -0.23 9.66 -7.04
C THR A 273 -1.69 9.36 -6.68
N PRO A 274 -2.40 8.55 -7.48
CA PRO A 274 -3.72 8.02 -7.10
C PRO A 274 -3.61 6.69 -6.33
N ASN A 275 -2.38 6.18 -6.09
CA ASN A 275 -2.18 4.90 -5.43
C ASN A 275 -2.38 5.04 -3.93
N ASN A 276 -2.94 3.99 -3.30
CA ASN A 276 -3.04 3.96 -1.84
C ASN A 276 -1.66 4.12 -1.20
N LEU A 277 -1.58 4.96 -0.19
CA LEU A 277 -0.42 5.12 0.66
C LEU A 277 -0.68 4.44 2.01
N TYR A 278 0.27 3.63 2.47
CA TYR A 278 0.12 2.78 3.67
C TYR A 278 1.00 3.20 4.83
N SER A 279 2.08 3.91 4.57
CA SER A 279 2.99 4.35 5.63
C SER A 279 3.66 5.66 5.25
N ILE A 280 3.98 6.47 6.25
CA ILE A 280 4.70 7.72 6.10
C ILE A 280 5.75 7.85 7.21
N PHE A 281 6.91 8.38 6.86
CA PHE A 281 8.00 8.70 7.77
C PHE A 281 8.46 10.14 7.55
N ALA A 282 8.86 10.82 8.62
CA ALA A 282 9.46 12.15 8.55
C ALA A 282 10.75 12.21 9.39
N THR A 283 11.70 13.06 8.96
CA THR A 283 12.87 13.41 9.77
C THR A 283 12.46 14.07 11.09
N ALA A 284 13.33 14.02 12.09
CA ALA A 284 13.03 14.54 13.43
C ALA A 284 12.65 16.02 13.44
N ASP A 285 13.13 16.83 12.48
CA ASP A 285 12.77 18.23 12.30
C ASP A 285 11.48 18.43 11.47
N GLY A 286 10.90 17.32 10.95
CA GLY A 286 9.69 17.32 10.14
C GLY A 286 9.84 18.09 8.82
N ARG A 287 11.04 18.11 8.22
CA ARG A 287 11.30 18.77 6.94
C ARG A 287 11.23 17.83 5.77
N ARG A 288 11.92 16.67 5.86
CA ARG A 288 11.89 15.67 4.81
C ARG A 288 10.94 14.55 5.17
N LEU A 289 10.15 14.13 4.19
CA LEU A 289 9.12 13.11 4.36
C LEU A 289 9.15 12.12 3.20
N TRP A 290 8.80 10.88 3.51
CA TRP A 290 8.59 9.81 2.52
C TRP A 290 7.31 9.06 2.85
N ALA A 291 6.49 8.81 1.83
CA ALA A 291 5.33 7.94 1.96
C ALA A 291 5.38 6.83 0.92
N VAL A 292 4.95 5.64 1.34
CA VAL A 292 5.01 4.44 0.51
C VAL A 292 3.65 3.77 0.37
N GLY A 293 3.46 3.03 -0.74
CA GLY A 293 2.16 2.45 -1.03
C GLY A 293 2.13 1.42 -2.15
N ASN A 294 0.95 1.25 -2.73
CA ASN A 294 0.68 0.30 -3.80
C ASN A 294 1.61 0.47 -5.00
N LEU A 295 1.87 -0.67 -5.71
CA LEU A 295 2.62 -0.68 -6.97
C LEU A 295 4.01 -0.06 -6.86
N GLY A 296 4.69 -0.30 -5.75
CA GLY A 296 6.02 0.26 -5.48
C GLY A 296 6.04 1.77 -5.38
N THR A 297 4.91 2.40 -5.05
CA THR A 297 4.85 3.85 -4.91
C THR A 297 5.74 4.32 -3.78
N ILE A 298 6.62 5.27 -4.08
CA ILE A 298 7.34 6.11 -3.12
C ILE A 298 7.14 7.55 -3.55
N VAL A 299 6.71 8.39 -2.62
CA VAL A 299 6.66 9.85 -2.80
C VAL A 299 7.46 10.51 -1.69
N GLU A 300 8.18 11.58 -2.01
CA GLU A 300 8.97 12.36 -1.07
C GLU A 300 8.57 13.83 -1.06
N SER A 301 8.88 14.52 0.03
CA SER A 301 8.71 15.95 0.17
C SER A 301 9.78 16.56 1.07
N ASP A 302 10.28 17.75 0.73
CA ASP A 302 11.21 18.54 1.52
C ASP A 302 10.53 19.61 2.39
N ASP A 303 9.22 19.82 2.23
CA ASP A 303 8.46 20.86 2.92
C ASP A 303 7.11 20.39 3.50
N GLY A 304 6.68 19.16 3.14
CA GLY A 304 5.38 18.59 3.49
C GLY A 304 4.22 19.08 2.62
N GLU A 305 4.45 20.02 1.69
CA GLU A 305 3.44 20.61 0.82
C GLU A 305 3.54 20.12 -0.63
N HIS A 306 4.76 19.98 -1.15
CA HIS A 306 5.06 19.56 -2.50
C HIS A 306 5.66 18.16 -2.49
N TRP A 307 5.05 17.24 -3.22
CA TRP A 307 5.41 15.84 -3.24
C TRP A 307 5.88 15.40 -4.62
N ASN A 308 6.98 14.66 -4.66
CA ASN A 308 7.59 14.12 -5.88
C ASN A 308 7.56 12.60 -5.83
N ARG A 309 7.22 11.96 -6.96
CA ARG A 309 7.29 10.51 -7.07
C ARG A 309 8.70 10.07 -7.39
N LEU A 310 9.17 9.04 -6.67
CA LEU A 310 10.45 8.38 -6.88
C LEU A 310 10.27 7.02 -7.56
N ASP A 311 11.33 6.55 -8.22
CA ASP A 311 11.40 5.18 -8.74
C ASP A 311 11.90 4.23 -7.64
N SER A 312 11.06 3.31 -7.22
CA SER A 312 11.41 2.31 -6.23
C SER A 312 12.13 1.08 -6.79
N GLY A 313 12.14 0.91 -8.12
CA GLY A 313 12.67 -0.28 -8.79
C GLY A 313 11.85 -1.56 -8.57
N THR A 314 10.67 -1.49 -7.92
CA THR A 314 9.80 -2.65 -7.65
C THR A 314 8.34 -2.40 -8.03
N PRO A 315 7.62 -3.41 -8.57
CA PRO A 315 6.17 -3.32 -8.76
C PRO A 315 5.37 -3.73 -7.51
N TYR A 316 6.02 -4.24 -6.46
CA TYR A 316 5.34 -4.77 -5.28
C TYR A 316 4.88 -3.65 -4.36
N THR A 317 3.78 -3.91 -3.65
CA THR A 317 3.27 -2.98 -2.64
C THR A 317 4.30 -2.79 -1.53
N LEU A 318 4.54 -1.54 -1.17
CA LEU A 318 5.34 -1.17 0.00
C LEU A 318 4.37 -0.84 1.14
N LEU A 319 4.54 -1.50 2.28
CA LEU A 319 3.60 -1.44 3.40
C LEU A 319 4.09 -0.58 4.56
N SER A 320 5.41 -0.44 4.72
CA SER A 320 6.00 0.35 5.79
C SER A 320 7.30 1.01 5.35
N VAL A 321 7.55 2.23 5.84
CA VAL A 321 8.79 2.97 5.64
C VAL A 321 9.33 3.45 6.99
N TYR A 322 10.62 3.34 7.18
CA TYR A 322 11.36 3.78 8.35
C TYR A 322 12.67 4.44 7.94
N GLY A 323 13.17 5.38 8.74
CA GLY A 323 14.46 6.03 8.48
C GLY A 323 15.16 6.50 9.75
N THR A 324 16.44 6.83 9.60
CA THR A 324 17.19 7.52 10.65
C THR A 324 16.63 8.92 10.89
N SER A 325 16.79 9.44 12.10
CA SER A 325 16.24 10.74 12.50
C SER A 325 16.70 11.91 11.63
N ASP A 326 17.85 11.79 10.96
CA ASP A 326 18.41 12.76 10.01
C ASP A 326 18.02 12.48 8.55
N GLY A 327 17.27 11.41 8.28
CA GLY A 327 16.80 11.03 6.94
C GLY A 327 17.90 10.61 5.97
N LYS A 328 19.11 10.26 6.47
CA LYS A 328 20.20 9.81 5.60
C LYS A 328 20.06 8.35 5.17
N ARG A 329 19.51 7.51 6.02
CA ARG A 329 19.24 6.12 5.69
C ARG A 329 17.76 5.84 5.88
N LEU A 330 17.18 5.15 4.90
CA LEU A 330 15.77 4.79 4.88
C LEU A 330 15.62 3.35 4.42
N TRP A 331 14.58 2.71 4.90
CA TRP A 331 14.17 1.37 4.48
C TRP A 331 12.67 1.34 4.23
N ALA A 332 12.26 0.65 3.17
CA ALA A 332 10.87 0.37 2.88
C ALA A 332 10.66 -1.14 2.72
N VAL A 333 9.60 -1.67 3.30
CA VAL A 333 9.29 -3.10 3.28
C VAL A 333 7.88 -3.36 2.76
N GLY A 334 7.65 -4.55 2.20
CA GLY A 334 6.36 -4.84 1.61
C GLY A 334 6.16 -6.28 1.18
N ASP A 335 5.31 -6.45 0.16
CA ASP A 335 4.89 -7.74 -0.35
C ASP A 335 6.06 -8.58 -0.86
N TYR A 336 5.90 -9.92 -0.78
CA TYR A 336 6.87 -10.91 -1.27
C TYR A 336 8.28 -10.78 -0.69
N GLY A 337 8.39 -10.37 0.56
CA GLY A 337 9.67 -10.20 1.24
C GLY A 337 10.49 -9.02 0.70
N THR A 338 9.84 -8.05 0.07
CA THR A 338 10.51 -6.86 -0.45
C THR A 338 11.14 -6.04 0.68
N ILE A 339 12.42 -5.75 0.56
CA ILE A 339 13.14 -4.76 1.36
C ILE A 339 13.88 -3.85 0.39
N LEU A 340 13.68 -2.56 0.52
CA LEU A 340 14.42 -1.52 -0.19
C LEU A 340 15.19 -0.69 0.84
N GLU A 341 16.40 -0.27 0.50
CA GLU A 341 17.23 0.66 1.28
C GLU A 341 17.60 1.86 0.44
N SER A 342 17.64 3.04 1.06
CA SER A 342 18.19 4.26 0.46
C SER A 342 19.15 4.94 1.42
N ASN A 343 20.26 5.49 0.88
CA ASN A 343 21.27 6.26 1.61
C ASN A 343 21.22 7.77 1.32
N ASP A 344 20.27 8.23 0.53
CA ASP A 344 20.08 9.63 0.15
C ASP A 344 18.61 10.07 0.16
N GLY A 345 17.69 9.11 0.24
CA GLY A 345 16.26 9.32 0.19
C GLY A 345 15.67 9.36 -1.22
N GLU A 346 16.50 9.33 -2.24
CA GLU A 346 16.11 9.42 -3.66
C GLU A 346 16.29 8.11 -4.41
N HIS A 347 17.41 7.40 -4.18
CA HIS A 347 17.76 6.17 -4.86
C HIS A 347 17.56 4.95 -3.95
N TRP A 348 16.79 3.98 -4.41
CA TRP A 348 16.39 2.82 -3.64
C TRP A 348 17.02 1.53 -4.20
N ILE A 349 17.56 0.71 -3.33
CA ILE A 349 18.28 -0.53 -3.66
C ILE A 349 17.61 -1.70 -2.97
N ALA A 350 17.27 -2.76 -3.72
CA ALA A 350 16.68 -3.96 -3.15
C ALA A 350 17.68 -4.76 -2.31
N ARG A 351 17.23 -5.20 -1.12
CA ARG A 351 17.97 -6.07 -0.20
C ARG A 351 17.31 -7.44 -0.12
N ASN A 352 18.08 -8.47 0.19
CA ASN A 352 17.58 -9.82 0.31
C ASN A 352 17.05 -10.07 1.72
N SER A 353 15.74 -10.28 1.87
CA SER A 353 15.10 -10.62 3.15
C SER A 353 15.25 -12.09 3.57
N GLY A 354 15.62 -12.99 2.66
CA GLY A 354 15.61 -14.43 2.89
C GLY A 354 14.24 -15.08 2.95
N THR A 355 13.14 -14.35 2.69
CA THR A 355 11.76 -14.84 2.75
C THR A 355 10.92 -14.36 1.57
N GLN A 356 9.78 -15.02 1.34
CA GLN A 356 8.73 -14.55 0.43
C GLN A 356 7.44 -14.16 1.19
N ASN A 357 7.46 -14.18 2.51
CA ASN A 357 6.36 -13.70 3.32
C ASN A 357 6.22 -12.18 3.17
N ASN A 358 4.99 -11.66 3.21
CA ASN A 358 4.80 -10.22 3.23
C ASN A 358 5.38 -9.63 4.52
N LEU A 359 6.04 -8.49 4.38
CA LEU A 359 6.66 -7.74 5.46
C LEU A 359 5.81 -6.49 5.71
N HIS A 360 5.16 -6.44 6.88
CA HIS A 360 4.12 -5.44 7.15
C HIS A 360 4.63 -4.18 7.83
N SER A 361 5.67 -4.30 8.65
CA SER A 361 6.17 -3.19 9.46
C SER A 361 7.67 -3.27 9.65
N ILE A 362 8.34 -2.13 9.62
CA ILE A 362 9.75 -1.98 9.96
C ILE A 362 9.92 -0.92 11.04
N PHE A 363 10.79 -1.19 12.00
CA PHE A 363 11.19 -0.28 13.06
C PHE A 363 12.69 -0.42 13.31
N GLY A 364 13.33 0.64 13.82
CA GLY A 364 14.75 0.61 14.16
C GLY A 364 15.15 1.58 15.24
N THR A 365 16.40 1.46 15.68
CA THR A 365 17.05 2.46 16.55
C THR A 365 17.22 3.77 15.80
N SER A 366 17.17 4.91 16.51
CA SER A 366 17.23 6.24 15.90
C SER A 366 18.50 6.52 15.08
N ASP A 367 19.58 5.75 15.32
CA ASP A 367 20.83 5.79 14.59
C ASP A 367 20.88 4.76 13.42
N GLY A 368 19.81 3.98 13.24
CA GLY A 368 19.69 2.98 12.17
C GLY A 368 20.68 1.81 12.27
N LYS A 369 21.24 1.55 13.46
CA LYS A 369 22.18 0.43 13.63
C LYS A 369 21.49 -0.90 13.87
N ARG A 370 20.32 -0.90 14.50
CA ARG A 370 19.51 -2.11 14.66
C ARG A 370 18.12 -1.87 14.09
N LEU A 371 17.64 -2.84 13.34
CA LEU A 371 16.37 -2.79 12.64
C LEU A 371 15.62 -4.10 12.84
N TRP A 372 14.28 -4.01 12.94
CA TRP A 372 13.39 -5.17 13.03
C TRP A 372 12.25 -5.03 12.04
N ILE A 373 11.86 -6.16 11.45
CA ILE A 373 10.74 -6.25 10.53
C ILE A 373 9.78 -7.32 11.05
N ALA A 374 8.48 -7.02 11.03
CA ALA A 374 7.41 -7.97 11.32
C ALA A 374 6.61 -8.29 10.06
N GLY A 375 6.11 -9.53 9.95
CA GLY A 375 5.41 -9.98 8.75
C GLY A 375 4.54 -11.22 8.93
N ASP A 376 4.14 -11.80 7.80
CA ASP A 376 3.30 -12.99 7.72
C ASP A 376 3.91 -14.19 8.45
N LYS A 377 3.04 -15.08 8.99
CA LYS A 377 3.42 -16.34 9.63
C LYS A 377 4.39 -16.17 10.80
N GLY A 378 4.26 -15.07 11.55
CA GLY A 378 5.11 -14.76 12.70
C GLY A 378 6.54 -14.39 12.31
N THR A 379 6.76 -13.97 11.06
CA THR A 379 8.08 -13.52 10.60
C THR A 379 8.55 -12.35 11.44
N ILE A 380 9.74 -12.49 12.02
CA ILE A 380 10.54 -11.41 12.57
C ILE A 380 11.93 -11.49 11.94
N LEU A 381 12.37 -10.40 11.31
CA LEU A 381 13.72 -10.25 10.80
C LEU A 381 14.43 -9.18 11.63
N GLU A 382 15.74 -9.35 11.81
CA GLU A 382 16.63 -8.37 12.44
C GLU A 382 17.83 -8.08 11.55
N SER A 383 18.33 -6.85 11.63
CA SER A 383 19.58 -6.45 10.97
C SER A 383 20.35 -5.44 11.81
N ASP A 384 21.69 -5.59 11.87
CA ASP A 384 22.61 -4.68 12.51
C ASP A 384 23.23 -3.64 11.54
N ASP A 385 23.02 -3.83 10.23
CA ASP A 385 23.63 -2.97 9.20
C ASP A 385 22.61 -2.45 8.18
N GLY A 386 21.38 -2.99 8.17
CA GLY A 386 20.32 -2.69 7.22
C GLY A 386 20.45 -3.38 5.87
N GLU A 387 21.54 -4.12 5.65
CA GLU A 387 21.82 -4.83 4.40
C GLU A 387 21.61 -6.34 4.52
N HIS A 388 22.01 -6.92 5.66
CA HIS A 388 21.92 -8.35 5.95
C HIS A 388 20.83 -8.59 7.01
N TRP A 389 19.93 -9.53 6.71
CA TRP A 389 18.75 -9.79 7.52
C TRP A 389 18.73 -11.21 8.05
N ASN A 390 18.57 -11.36 9.36
CA ASN A 390 18.51 -12.63 10.07
C ASN A 390 17.07 -12.93 10.50
N HIS A 391 16.64 -14.18 10.34
CA HIS A 391 15.36 -14.64 10.85
C HIS A 391 15.44 -14.93 12.35
N LEU A 392 14.54 -14.34 13.13
CA LEU A 392 14.34 -14.63 14.53
C LEU A 392 13.09 -15.50 14.74
N ASN A 393 13.05 -16.21 15.88
CA ASN A 393 11.83 -16.90 16.29
C ASN A 393 10.86 -15.87 16.90
N GLY A 394 9.78 -15.54 16.19
CA GLY A 394 8.78 -14.57 16.61
C GLY A 394 7.85 -15.01 17.74
N GLY A 395 8.01 -16.24 18.27
CA GLY A 395 7.16 -16.77 19.36
C GLY A 395 5.71 -17.06 18.95
N THR A 396 5.37 -16.91 17.67
CA THR A 396 4.03 -17.12 17.11
C THR A 396 4.11 -17.55 15.65
N THR A 397 3.01 -18.12 15.14
CA THR A 397 2.81 -18.37 13.70
C THR A 397 1.76 -17.43 13.09
N ASN A 398 1.16 -16.56 13.90
CA ASN A 398 0.18 -15.59 13.42
C ASN A 398 0.88 -14.43 12.69
N THR A 399 0.21 -13.84 11.71
CA THR A 399 0.69 -12.64 11.04
C THR A 399 0.88 -11.49 12.03
N LEU A 400 2.03 -10.83 11.96
CA LEU A 400 2.36 -9.63 12.75
C LEU A 400 2.29 -8.41 11.83
N TYR A 401 1.40 -7.46 12.15
CA TYR A 401 1.15 -6.28 11.33
C TYR A 401 1.98 -5.07 11.72
N SER A 402 2.46 -5.02 12.96
CA SER A 402 3.23 -3.89 13.47
C SER A 402 4.33 -4.35 14.40
N VAL A 403 5.50 -3.71 14.32
CA VAL A 403 6.59 -3.82 15.28
C VAL A 403 7.02 -2.41 15.69
N PHE A 404 7.24 -2.23 16.99
CA PHE A 404 7.68 -0.96 17.58
C PHE A 404 8.48 -1.23 18.85
N GLY A 405 9.29 -0.26 19.27
CA GLY A 405 10.08 -0.40 20.49
C GLY A 405 10.70 0.89 20.98
N THR A 406 11.49 0.78 22.05
CA THR A 406 12.30 1.88 22.57
C THR A 406 13.43 2.24 21.60
N SER A 407 13.83 3.50 21.58
CA SER A 407 14.85 4.03 20.66
C SER A 407 16.23 3.37 20.81
N ASP A 408 16.49 2.68 21.93
CA ASP A 408 17.71 1.91 22.20
C ASP A 408 17.57 0.43 21.78
N GLY A 409 16.40 0.02 21.25
CA GLY A 409 16.11 -1.34 20.80
C GLY A 409 16.08 -2.41 21.88
N LYS A 410 16.00 -2.00 23.19
CA LYS A 410 16.00 -2.99 24.28
C LYS A 410 14.62 -3.56 24.58
N ARG A 411 13.57 -2.74 24.43
CA ARG A 411 12.20 -3.20 24.66
C ARG A 411 11.43 -3.08 23.35
N MET A 412 10.88 -4.21 22.90
CA MET A 412 10.20 -4.32 21.62
C MET A 412 8.85 -5.01 21.77
N TRP A 413 7.88 -4.64 20.98
CA TRP A 413 6.57 -5.27 20.87
C TRP A 413 6.16 -5.40 19.42
N ALA A 414 5.48 -6.51 19.10
CA ALA A 414 4.82 -6.68 17.83
C ALA A 414 3.39 -7.16 18.04
N ALA A 415 2.48 -6.70 17.21
CA ALA A 415 1.06 -6.97 17.29
C ALA A 415 0.50 -7.52 15.98
N GLY A 416 -0.54 -8.38 16.06
CA GLY A 416 -1.01 -9.05 14.85
C GLY A 416 -2.37 -9.76 14.95
N ASP A 417 -2.52 -10.77 14.10
CA ASP A 417 -3.75 -11.58 13.99
C ASP A 417 -4.15 -12.23 15.29
N SER A 418 -5.47 -12.47 15.44
CA SER A 418 -6.06 -13.23 16.57
C SER A 418 -5.67 -12.67 17.94
N GLY A 419 -5.50 -11.33 18.02
CA GLY A 419 -5.11 -10.66 19.27
C GLY A 419 -3.66 -10.92 19.69
N THR A 420 -2.81 -11.39 18.78
CA THR A 420 -1.42 -11.68 19.09
C THR A 420 -0.67 -10.44 19.51
N ILE A 421 0.00 -10.51 20.66
CA ILE A 421 1.05 -9.58 21.10
C ILE A 421 2.26 -10.42 21.49
N VAL A 422 3.41 -10.09 20.91
CA VAL A 422 4.71 -10.64 21.33
C VAL A 422 5.62 -9.50 21.75
N GLY A 423 6.47 -9.72 22.74
CA GLY A 423 7.43 -8.73 23.20
C GLY A 423 8.81 -9.32 23.44
N SER A 424 9.80 -8.45 23.40
CA SER A 424 11.21 -8.77 23.64
C SER A 424 11.87 -7.72 24.54
N THR A 425 12.84 -8.16 25.36
CA THR A 425 13.66 -7.28 26.23
C THR A 425 15.10 -7.15 25.76
N ASP A 426 15.44 -7.76 24.62
CA ASP A 426 16.78 -7.72 24.04
C ASP A 426 16.76 -7.53 22.50
N GLY A 427 15.55 -7.61 21.91
CA GLY A 427 15.34 -7.55 20.46
C GLY A 427 15.54 -8.88 19.74
N GLU A 428 16.00 -9.94 20.44
CA GLU A 428 16.34 -11.24 19.86
C GLU A 428 15.36 -12.35 20.29
N HIS A 429 14.97 -12.34 21.57
CA HIS A 429 14.08 -13.37 22.15
C HIS A 429 12.67 -12.81 22.34
N TRP A 430 11.69 -13.39 21.64
CA TRP A 430 10.30 -12.93 21.62
C TRP A 430 9.39 -13.87 22.38
N THR A 431 8.52 -13.31 23.21
CA THR A 431 7.56 -14.06 24.06
C THR A 431 6.15 -13.56 23.81
N ALA A 432 5.21 -14.49 23.65
CA ALA A 432 3.79 -14.16 23.47
C ALA A 432 3.12 -13.78 24.80
N TYR A 433 2.26 -12.78 24.76
CA TYR A 433 1.46 -12.30 25.90
C TYR A 433 -0.03 -12.41 25.59
N ASP A 434 -0.85 -12.57 26.62
CA ASP A 434 -2.30 -12.56 26.49
C ASP A 434 -2.80 -11.11 26.39
N SER A 435 -3.39 -10.77 25.27
CA SER A 435 -3.97 -9.45 25.03
C SER A 435 -5.40 -9.28 25.54
N GLY A 436 -6.05 -10.37 25.97
CA GLY A 436 -7.46 -10.38 26.36
C GLY A 436 -8.45 -10.23 25.20
N THR A 437 -7.99 -10.32 23.93
CA THR A 437 -8.85 -10.21 22.74
C THR A 437 -8.44 -11.22 21.66
N THR A 438 -9.39 -11.54 20.77
CA THR A 438 -9.12 -12.32 19.54
C THR A 438 -9.20 -11.44 18.28
N ASN A 439 -9.40 -10.13 18.43
CA ASN A 439 -9.47 -9.22 17.32
C ASN A 439 -8.08 -8.97 16.71
N ILE A 440 -8.05 -8.63 15.43
CA ILE A 440 -6.81 -8.22 14.77
C ILE A 440 -6.30 -6.92 15.39
N LEU A 441 -5.03 -6.92 15.78
CA LEU A 441 -4.28 -5.78 16.29
C LEU A 441 -3.39 -5.24 15.17
N GLN A 442 -3.54 -3.96 14.82
CA GLN A 442 -2.99 -3.38 13.61
C GLN A 442 -1.72 -2.56 13.85
N SER A 443 -1.63 -1.86 14.97
CA SER A 443 -0.52 -0.94 15.23
C SER A 443 -0.18 -0.90 16.72
N VAL A 444 1.11 -0.83 17.03
CA VAL A 444 1.64 -0.66 18.38
C VAL A 444 2.48 0.62 18.46
N PHE A 445 2.36 1.33 19.57
CA PHE A 445 3.16 2.50 19.92
C PHE A 445 3.60 2.40 21.38
N ALA A 446 4.79 2.89 21.71
CA ALA A 446 5.28 2.97 23.08
C ALA A 446 5.92 4.33 23.36
N SER A 447 5.80 4.81 24.61
CA SER A 447 6.57 5.96 25.09
C SER A 447 8.09 5.67 24.99
N SER A 448 8.90 6.72 24.86
CA SER A 448 10.36 6.58 24.66
C SER A 448 11.08 5.82 25.76
N ASP A 449 10.52 5.81 26.98
CA ASP A 449 11.02 5.04 28.12
C ASP A 449 10.47 3.60 28.17
N GLY A 450 9.55 3.27 27.26
CA GLY A 450 8.90 1.97 27.15
C GLY A 450 8.01 1.62 28.37
N ARG A 451 7.59 2.61 29.17
CA ARG A 451 6.75 2.37 30.35
C ARG A 451 5.27 2.32 30.03
N ARG A 452 4.84 2.99 28.98
CA ARG A 452 3.46 2.97 28.52
C ARG A 452 3.43 2.52 27.08
N ILE A 453 2.58 1.54 26.79
CA ILE A 453 2.43 0.92 25.47
C ILE A 453 0.96 0.89 25.11
N TRP A 454 0.64 1.23 23.88
CA TRP A 454 -0.71 1.16 23.34
C TRP A 454 -0.72 0.32 22.07
N VAL A 455 -1.79 -0.44 21.91
CA VAL A 455 -2.06 -1.24 20.71
C VAL A 455 -3.47 -0.95 20.24
N VAL A 456 -3.61 -0.67 18.95
CA VAL A 456 -4.90 -0.42 18.32
C VAL A 456 -5.22 -1.48 17.27
N GLY A 457 -6.52 -1.69 17.00
CA GLY A 457 -6.91 -2.72 16.05
C GLY A 457 -8.37 -2.67 15.62
N ARG A 458 -8.80 -3.75 14.98
CA ARG A 458 -10.17 -3.89 14.48
C ARG A 458 -11.20 -3.90 15.60
N ASN A 459 -12.46 -3.51 15.24
CA ASN A 459 -13.58 -3.44 16.19
C ASN A 459 -13.26 -2.52 17.37
N ALA A 460 -12.70 -1.36 17.07
CA ALA A 460 -12.43 -0.28 18.04
C ALA A 460 -11.56 -0.72 19.24
N ASN A 461 -10.68 -1.72 19.05
CA ASN A 461 -9.79 -2.12 20.13
C ASN A 461 -8.71 -1.06 20.35
N ILE A 462 -8.63 -0.60 21.59
CA ILE A 462 -7.46 0.10 22.16
C ILE A 462 -7.07 -0.68 23.41
N LEU A 463 -5.83 -1.14 23.45
CA LEU A 463 -5.24 -1.81 24.60
C LEU A 463 -4.10 -0.93 25.13
N GLU A 464 -3.92 -0.89 26.44
CA GLU A 464 -2.84 -0.22 27.13
C GLU A 464 -2.11 -1.17 28.06
N SER A 465 -0.82 -0.95 28.25
CA SER A 465 0.01 -1.66 29.21
C SER A 465 1.09 -0.75 29.79
N ASP A 466 1.36 -0.88 31.10
CA ASP A 466 2.44 -0.18 31.81
C ASP A 466 3.73 -1.01 31.90
N ASP A 467 3.65 -2.30 31.65
CA ASP A 467 4.79 -3.24 31.78
C ASP A 467 5.11 -3.95 30.47
N GLY A 468 4.19 -3.90 29.49
CA GLY A 468 4.28 -4.57 28.18
C GLY A 468 3.93 -6.05 28.22
N GLN A 469 3.41 -6.56 29.34
CA GLN A 469 3.03 -7.97 29.55
C GLN A 469 1.55 -8.13 29.89
N HIS A 470 0.99 -7.20 30.68
CA HIS A 470 -0.42 -7.17 31.06
C HIS A 470 -1.16 -6.07 30.32
N TRP A 471 -2.28 -6.41 29.69
CA TRP A 471 -2.98 -5.52 28.78
C TRP A 471 -4.40 -5.22 29.26
N ASN A 472 -4.75 -3.96 29.30
CA ASN A 472 -6.07 -3.47 29.67
C ASN A 472 -6.76 -2.90 28.45
N LYS A 473 -8.05 -3.27 28.25
CA LYS A 473 -8.85 -2.70 27.18
C LYS A 473 -9.42 -1.35 27.61
N LEU A 474 -9.24 -0.32 26.77
CA LEU A 474 -9.80 1.00 26.95
C LEU A 474 -11.06 1.18 26.09
N ASP A 475 -11.92 2.13 26.50
CA ASP A 475 -13.07 2.57 25.69
C ASP A 475 -12.58 3.59 24.65
N SER A 476 -12.73 3.26 23.38
CA SER A 476 -12.33 4.14 22.28
C SER A 476 -13.37 5.21 21.93
N GLY A 477 -14.60 5.07 22.41
CA GLY A 477 -15.72 5.94 22.03
C GLY A 477 -16.21 5.75 20.57
N THR A 478 -15.67 4.78 19.83
CA THR A 478 -16.07 4.44 18.45
C THR A 478 -16.37 2.96 18.30
N THR A 479 -16.97 2.56 17.18
CA THR A 479 -17.15 1.14 16.79
C THR A 479 -16.24 0.74 15.61
N GLU A 480 -15.51 1.71 15.07
CA GLU A 480 -14.76 1.55 13.84
C GLU A 480 -13.39 0.89 14.04
N SER A 481 -12.82 0.36 12.97
CA SER A 481 -11.49 -0.25 13.01
C SER A 481 -10.42 0.83 13.01
N LEU A 482 -9.43 0.67 13.89
CA LEU A 482 -8.27 1.55 14.03
C LEU A 482 -7.06 0.88 13.37
N PHE A 483 -6.33 1.61 12.51
CA PHE A 483 -5.25 1.05 11.69
C PHE A 483 -3.87 1.47 12.14
N SER A 484 -3.72 2.70 12.63
CA SER A 484 -2.42 3.23 13.04
C SER A 484 -2.56 4.11 14.27
N ILE A 485 -1.55 4.03 15.14
CA ILE A 485 -1.41 4.89 16.33
C ILE A 485 -0.06 5.57 16.32
N PHE A 486 -0.03 6.84 16.70
CA PHE A 486 1.16 7.64 16.92
C PHE A 486 1.01 8.45 18.20
N GLY A 487 2.14 8.78 18.84
CA GLY A 487 2.14 9.62 20.05
C GLY A 487 3.41 10.43 20.23
N THR A 488 3.34 11.40 21.13
CA THR A 488 4.53 12.12 21.60
C THR A 488 5.48 11.19 22.33
N SER A 489 6.78 11.51 22.33
CA SER A 489 7.81 10.66 22.95
C SER A 489 7.58 10.38 24.44
N ASP A 490 6.89 11.29 25.14
CA ASP A 490 6.52 11.13 26.55
C ASP A 490 5.17 10.37 26.75
N GLY A 491 4.51 9.98 25.66
CA GLY A 491 3.23 9.25 25.68
C GLY A 491 2.05 10.06 26.24
N LYS A 492 2.16 11.40 26.31
CA LYS A 492 1.06 12.22 26.85
C LYS A 492 0.00 12.57 25.81
N GLN A 493 0.41 12.74 24.55
CA GLN A 493 -0.53 13.00 23.47
C GLN A 493 -0.47 11.84 22.49
N LEU A 494 -1.63 11.32 22.12
CA LEU A 494 -1.79 10.19 21.24
C LEU A 494 -2.85 10.50 20.18
N TRP A 495 -2.64 9.95 18.99
CA TRP A 495 -3.57 10.00 17.87
C TRP A 495 -3.69 8.62 17.26
N THR A 496 -4.90 8.21 16.90
CA THR A 496 -5.14 6.99 16.13
C THR A 496 -6.09 7.28 14.97
N VAL A 497 -5.88 6.58 13.87
CA VAL A 497 -6.63 6.75 12.62
C VAL A 497 -7.19 5.42 12.14
N GLY A 498 -8.28 5.47 11.36
CA GLY A 498 -8.91 4.24 10.86
C GLY A 498 -10.03 4.48 9.86
N HIS A 499 -10.98 3.54 9.83
CA HIS A 499 -12.17 3.56 8.97
C HIS A 499 -13.17 4.66 9.35
N TYR A 500 -14.18 4.85 8.50
CA TYR A 500 -15.25 5.83 8.62
C TYR A 500 -15.87 5.91 10.02
N GLY A 501 -15.78 7.07 10.67
CA GLY A 501 -16.50 7.32 11.93
C GLY A 501 -17.94 7.73 11.68
N THR A 502 -18.88 6.99 12.27
CA THR A 502 -20.22 7.54 12.49
C THR A 502 -20.17 8.34 13.78
N VAL A 503 -20.27 9.67 13.68
CA VAL A 503 -20.40 10.51 14.86
C VAL A 503 -21.68 10.11 15.59
N VAL A 504 -21.54 9.43 16.73
CA VAL A 504 -22.64 9.30 17.69
C VAL A 504 -22.57 10.55 18.57
N GLN A 505 -23.56 11.43 18.41
CA GLN A 505 -23.77 12.58 19.29
C GLN A 505 -24.20 12.14 20.68
#